data_70681e0f4f86806c1a495db01e720833
#
_entry.id   70681e0f4f86806c1a495db01e720833
#
_cell.length_a   1.000
_cell.length_b   1.000
_cell.length_c   1.000
_cell.angle_alpha   90.00
_cell.angle_beta   90.00
_cell.angle_gamma   90.00
#
_symmetry.space_group_name_H-M   'P 1'
#
loop_
_entity.id
_entity.type
_entity.pdbx_description
1 polymer ?
#
loop_
_entity_poly.entity_id
_entity_poly.type
_entity_poly.pdbx_seq_one_letter_code
_entity_poly.pdbx_strand_id
1 'polypeptide(L)'
;LIDHAWGYEPCTIKDVKAYKPSVNSLSSGQVLQEPYPFEKARLIVKEMADFLAMDLFEKRLVTNQIVIDIVYDAENLSRPEINYNGEVKEDRYGRKMPAAAHGSHNLGKFTSSTAVLVEEFDKLFRKTANHDLLVRKLNLCASFTLDEKTAAENRAAEQISFFDDASATASEEEKTAKERKRQEAVLEIRKKYGKNAMLKGMNFEQGATGKSRNKQIGGHKE
;
A
#
# COMPACT_ATOMS: atom_id res chain seq x y z
N LEU A 1 0.35 -10.46 29.20
CA LEU A 1 0.16 -9.10 29.75
C LEU A 1 0.68 -9.00 31.19
N ILE A 2 0.30 -9.94 32.09
CA ILE A 2 0.76 -9.93 33.50
C ILE A 2 2.27 -10.07 33.58
N ASP A 3 2.84 -11.05 32.91
CA ASP A 3 4.29 -11.29 32.87
C ASP A 3 5.06 -10.08 32.34
N HIS A 4 4.55 -9.49 31.25
CA HIS A 4 5.11 -8.27 30.66
C HIS A 4 5.03 -7.06 31.62
N ALA A 5 3.95 -6.91 32.37
CA ALA A 5 3.83 -5.87 33.41
C ALA A 5 4.84 -6.06 34.55
N TRP A 6 5.28 -7.28 34.83
CA TRP A 6 6.33 -7.61 35.79
C TRP A 6 7.74 -7.54 35.19
N GLY A 7 7.86 -7.12 33.94
CA GLY A 7 9.16 -7.04 33.23
C GLY A 7 9.70 -8.38 32.75
N TYR A 8 8.89 -9.44 32.78
CA TYR A 8 9.29 -10.72 32.22
C TYR A 8 8.97 -10.74 30.73
N GLU A 9 10.01 -10.80 29.91
CA GLU A 9 9.92 -10.91 28.45
C GLU A 9 10.59 -12.21 27.98
N PRO A 10 9.80 -13.24 27.61
CA PRO A 10 10.36 -14.52 27.16
C PRO A 10 11.03 -14.43 25.79
N CYS A 11 10.67 -13.40 25.00
CA CYS A 11 11.25 -13.17 23.68
C CYS A 11 12.55 -12.38 23.79
N THR A 12 13.66 -12.99 23.44
CA THR A 12 14.97 -12.32 23.44
C THR A 12 15.24 -11.58 22.13
N ILE A 13 16.19 -10.65 22.14
CA ILE A 13 16.68 -9.99 20.90
C ILE A 13 17.19 -11.01 19.90
N LYS A 14 17.76 -12.13 20.37
CA LYS A 14 18.22 -13.23 19.52
C LYS A 14 17.04 -13.89 18.78
N ASP A 15 15.93 -14.12 19.49
CA ASP A 15 14.70 -14.71 18.91
C ASP A 15 14.08 -13.77 17.87
N VAL A 16 14.03 -12.47 18.17
CA VAL A 16 13.56 -11.45 17.22
C VAL A 16 14.43 -11.43 15.95
N LYS A 17 15.74 -11.50 16.09
CA LYS A 17 16.67 -11.54 14.93
C LYS A 17 16.59 -12.86 14.15
N ALA A 18 16.28 -13.96 14.81
CA ALA A 18 16.16 -15.29 14.19
C ALA A 18 14.77 -15.51 13.55
N TYR A 19 13.79 -14.69 13.89
CA TYR A 19 12.42 -14.84 13.39
C TYR A 19 12.37 -14.63 11.87
N LYS A 20 11.83 -15.62 11.18
CA LYS A 20 11.52 -15.56 9.75
C LYS A 20 10.00 -15.66 9.60
N PRO A 21 9.33 -14.62 9.06
CA PRO A 21 7.89 -14.70 8.83
C PRO A 21 7.55 -15.80 7.84
N SER A 22 6.44 -16.50 8.07
CA SER A 22 5.94 -17.55 7.18
C SER A 22 5.40 -17.01 5.86
N VAL A 23 4.97 -15.74 5.86
CA VAL A 23 4.48 -15.02 4.67
C VAL A 23 5.17 -13.67 4.64
N ASN A 24 5.78 -13.36 3.49
CA ASN A 24 6.38 -12.06 3.28
C ASN A 24 5.33 -11.09 2.73
N SER A 25 5.17 -9.97 3.41
CA SER A 25 4.30 -8.88 2.95
C SER A 25 4.89 -7.54 3.36
N LEU A 26 4.59 -6.50 2.58
CA LEU A 26 4.90 -5.13 2.91
C LEU A 26 3.60 -4.33 2.95
N SER A 27 3.33 -3.65 4.07
CA SER A 27 2.09 -2.90 4.24
C SER A 27 2.36 -1.45 4.63
N SER A 28 1.41 -0.60 4.28
CA SER A 28 1.39 0.82 4.63
C SER A 28 -0.01 1.19 5.09
N GLY A 29 -0.13 1.63 6.34
CA GLY A 29 -1.38 2.09 6.94
C GLY A 29 -1.39 3.60 7.17
N GLN A 30 -2.56 4.23 7.07
CA GLN A 30 -2.76 5.64 7.39
C GLN A 30 -4.12 5.86 8.04
N VAL A 31 -4.14 6.52 9.20
CA VAL A 31 -5.33 7.11 9.79
C VAL A 31 -5.39 8.56 9.32
N LEU A 32 -6.53 8.96 8.75
CA LEU A 32 -6.75 10.32 8.27
C LEU A 32 -7.09 11.24 9.46
N GLN A 33 -6.63 12.48 9.44
CA GLN A 33 -6.89 13.44 10.52
C GLN A 33 -8.37 13.78 10.61
N GLU A 34 -9.04 13.87 9.47
CA GLU A 34 -10.48 14.06 9.32
C GLU A 34 -11.06 12.98 8.40
N PRO A 35 -12.37 12.68 8.46
CA PRO A 35 -13.00 11.78 7.51
C PRO A 35 -12.95 12.33 6.08
N TYR A 36 -12.50 11.53 5.14
CA TYR A 36 -12.37 11.94 3.73
C TYR A 36 -13.47 11.37 2.87
N PRO A 37 -14.09 12.18 1.99
CA PRO A 37 -14.96 11.68 0.94
C PRO A 37 -14.16 10.86 -0.08
N PHE A 38 -14.87 10.07 -0.88
CA PHE A 38 -14.33 9.09 -1.81
C PHE A 38 -13.15 9.62 -2.66
N GLU A 39 -13.28 10.75 -3.34
CA GLU A 39 -12.23 11.28 -4.24
C GLU A 39 -10.96 11.72 -3.47
N LYS A 40 -11.11 12.30 -2.29
CA LYS A 40 -9.96 12.64 -1.45
C LYS A 40 -9.28 11.37 -0.92
N ALA A 41 -10.06 10.37 -0.48
CA ALA A 41 -9.51 9.09 -0.03
C ALA A 41 -8.79 8.34 -1.17
N ARG A 42 -9.33 8.40 -2.39
CA ARG A 42 -8.71 7.87 -3.60
C ARG A 42 -7.34 8.51 -3.89
N LEU A 43 -7.22 9.82 -3.72
CA LEU A 43 -5.94 10.51 -3.85
C LEU A 43 -4.92 9.95 -2.86
N ILE A 44 -5.32 9.74 -1.60
CA ILE A 44 -4.45 9.14 -0.58
C ILE A 44 -4.03 7.72 -0.94
N VAL A 45 -4.93 6.91 -1.50
CA VAL A 45 -4.58 5.56 -1.98
C VAL A 45 -3.49 5.62 -3.03
N LYS A 46 -3.55 6.53 -3.99
CA LYS A 46 -2.51 6.72 -5.01
C LYS A 46 -1.18 7.16 -4.41
N GLU A 47 -1.19 8.09 -3.45
CA GLU A 47 0.01 8.50 -2.72
C GLU A 47 0.64 7.33 -1.97
N MET A 48 -0.19 6.57 -1.22
CA MET A 48 0.27 5.41 -0.46
C MET A 48 0.82 4.31 -1.36
N ALA A 49 0.18 4.05 -2.49
CA ALA A 49 0.64 3.07 -3.48
C ALA A 49 1.99 3.46 -4.10
N ASP A 50 2.19 4.75 -4.40
CA ASP A 50 3.48 5.28 -4.88
C ASP A 50 4.60 5.03 -3.87
N PHE A 51 4.35 5.33 -2.60
CA PHE A 51 5.32 5.08 -1.53
C PHE A 51 5.60 3.59 -1.33
N LEU A 52 4.55 2.76 -1.32
CA LEU A 52 4.67 1.31 -1.16
C LEU A 52 5.48 0.68 -2.30
N ALA A 53 5.25 1.13 -3.55
CA ALA A 53 6.02 0.70 -4.71
C ALA A 53 7.50 1.07 -4.60
N MET A 54 7.79 2.30 -4.14
CA MET A 54 9.17 2.74 -3.92
C MET A 54 9.86 1.97 -2.78
N ASP A 55 9.13 1.62 -1.72
CA ASP A 55 9.64 0.80 -0.62
C ASP A 55 9.95 -0.64 -1.09
N LEU A 56 9.09 -1.23 -1.93
CA LEU A 56 9.36 -2.52 -2.57
C LEU A 56 10.62 -2.44 -3.43
N PHE A 57 10.71 -1.43 -4.28
CA PHE A 57 11.85 -1.21 -5.17
C PHE A 57 13.16 -1.03 -4.39
N GLU A 58 13.18 -0.22 -3.34
CA GLU A 58 14.35 0.00 -2.49
C GLU A 58 14.83 -1.29 -1.81
N LYS A 59 13.89 -2.13 -1.37
CA LYS A 59 14.17 -3.42 -0.73
C LYS A 59 14.43 -4.57 -1.71
N ARG A 60 14.42 -4.29 -3.02
CA ARG A 60 14.54 -5.31 -4.07
C ARG A 60 13.50 -6.41 -3.96
N LEU A 61 12.28 -6.05 -3.57
CA LEU A 61 11.13 -6.94 -3.48
C LEU A 61 10.15 -6.67 -4.63
N VAL A 62 9.47 -7.72 -5.04
CA VAL A 62 8.37 -7.68 -6.01
C VAL A 62 7.15 -8.40 -5.43
N THR A 63 5.96 -8.02 -5.85
CA THR A 63 4.69 -8.63 -5.43
C THR A 63 3.85 -9.01 -6.62
N ASN A 64 3.02 -10.03 -6.47
CA ASN A 64 1.99 -10.41 -7.45
C ASN A 64 0.57 -10.22 -6.92
N GLN A 65 0.39 -9.80 -5.66
CA GLN A 65 -0.92 -9.58 -5.08
C GLN A 65 -0.95 -8.30 -4.24
N ILE A 66 -2.01 -7.55 -4.40
CA ILE A 66 -2.30 -6.35 -3.61
C ILE A 66 -3.58 -6.54 -2.80
N VAL A 67 -3.61 -5.92 -1.62
CA VAL A 67 -4.75 -5.95 -0.71
C VAL A 67 -5.02 -4.53 -0.22
N ILE A 68 -6.28 -4.18 -0.09
CA ILE A 68 -6.72 -2.91 0.50
C ILE A 68 -7.75 -3.16 1.59
N ASP A 69 -7.57 -2.47 2.74
CA ASP A 69 -8.58 -2.39 3.80
C ASP A 69 -8.99 -0.92 3.95
N ILE A 70 -10.29 -0.68 3.98
CA ILE A 70 -10.90 0.65 4.06
C ILE A 70 -11.79 0.68 5.30
N VAL A 71 -11.45 1.51 6.27
CA VAL A 71 -12.25 1.71 7.47
C VAL A 71 -12.99 3.04 7.33
N TYR A 72 -14.31 2.97 7.46
CA TYR A 72 -15.18 4.14 7.39
C TYR A 72 -15.30 4.81 8.76
N ASP A 73 -15.62 6.10 8.76
CA ASP A 73 -15.81 6.86 9.98
C ASP A 73 -17.16 6.56 10.63
N ALA A 74 -17.21 6.60 11.99
CA ALA A 74 -18.46 6.45 12.74
C ALA A 74 -19.47 7.57 12.43
N GLU A 75 -18.99 8.75 12.04
CA GLU A 75 -19.79 9.90 11.64
C GLU A 75 -20.78 9.57 10.50
N ASN A 76 -20.47 8.59 9.65
CA ASN A 76 -21.38 8.11 8.61
C ASN A 76 -22.75 7.63 9.14
N LEU A 77 -22.82 7.18 10.40
CA LEU A 77 -24.06 6.72 11.00
C LEU A 77 -24.91 7.85 11.64
N SER A 78 -24.33 9.03 11.80
CA SER A 78 -24.98 10.19 12.43
C SER A 78 -25.33 11.29 11.45
N ARG A 79 -24.80 11.26 10.24
CA ARG A 79 -25.07 12.27 9.20
C ARG A 79 -26.40 12.03 8.51
N PRO A 80 -27.34 13.02 8.52
CA PRO A 80 -28.67 12.87 7.91
C PRO A 80 -28.61 12.63 6.39
N GLU A 81 -27.59 13.16 5.73
CA GLU A 81 -27.37 13.03 4.28
C GLU A 81 -26.88 11.65 3.84
N ILE A 82 -26.38 10.84 4.79
CA ILE A 82 -25.85 9.49 4.50
C ILE A 82 -26.88 8.44 4.93
N ASN A 83 -27.53 7.82 3.97
CA ASN A 83 -28.44 6.70 4.23
C ASN A 83 -27.69 5.37 4.15
N TYR A 84 -27.07 4.96 5.25
CA TYR A 84 -26.34 3.70 5.30
C TYR A 84 -27.21 2.56 5.78
N ASN A 85 -27.49 1.59 4.88
CA ASN A 85 -28.28 0.40 5.16
C ASN A 85 -27.43 -0.89 5.22
N GLY A 86 -26.10 -0.75 5.32
CA GLY A 86 -25.18 -1.88 5.37
C GLY A 86 -24.93 -2.40 6.79
N GLU A 87 -24.02 -3.34 6.90
CA GLU A 87 -23.62 -3.93 8.19
C GLU A 87 -22.93 -2.90 9.08
N VAL A 88 -23.36 -2.82 10.35
CA VAL A 88 -22.74 -1.98 11.38
C VAL A 88 -21.98 -2.88 12.33
N LYS A 89 -20.71 -2.53 12.62
CA LYS A 89 -19.84 -3.24 13.58
C LYS A 89 -19.46 -2.33 14.72
N GLU A 90 -19.15 -2.93 15.84
CA GLU A 90 -18.56 -2.22 17.00
C GLU A 90 -17.05 -2.40 16.99
N ASP A 91 -16.33 -1.30 17.26
CA ASP A 91 -14.90 -1.37 17.49
C ASP A 91 -14.59 -1.87 18.92
N ARG A 92 -13.30 -2.05 19.23
CA ARG A 92 -12.89 -2.49 20.58
C ARG A 92 -13.26 -1.53 21.72
N TYR A 93 -13.73 -0.33 21.41
CA TYR A 93 -14.19 0.67 22.37
C TYR A 93 -15.72 0.77 22.43
N GLY A 94 -16.45 -0.13 21.75
CA GLY A 94 -17.91 -0.13 21.69
C GLY A 94 -18.51 0.94 20.76
N ARG A 95 -17.71 1.58 19.90
CA ARG A 95 -18.23 2.59 18.96
C ARG A 95 -18.77 1.89 17.73
N LYS A 96 -20.02 2.21 17.37
CA LYS A 96 -20.64 1.72 16.14
C LYS A 96 -20.06 2.45 14.92
N MET A 97 -19.77 1.69 13.88
CA MET A 97 -19.26 2.21 12.61
C MET A 97 -19.71 1.30 11.45
N PRO A 98 -19.76 1.80 10.21
CA PRO A 98 -19.97 0.94 9.05
C PRO A 98 -18.91 -0.15 8.99
N ALA A 99 -19.30 -1.36 8.54
CA ALA A 99 -18.35 -2.43 8.34
C ALA A 99 -17.22 -2.01 7.40
N ALA A 100 -15.98 -2.35 7.74
CA ALA A 100 -14.83 -2.06 6.90
C ALA A 100 -14.92 -2.83 5.58
N ALA A 101 -14.49 -2.21 4.49
CA ALA A 101 -14.39 -2.87 3.21
C ALA A 101 -12.99 -3.47 3.03
N HIS A 102 -12.95 -4.67 2.45
CA HIS A 102 -11.73 -5.41 2.16
C HIS A 102 -11.73 -5.83 0.70
N GLY A 103 -10.60 -5.66 0.03
CA GLY A 103 -10.41 -6.10 -1.35
C GLY A 103 -9.01 -6.64 -1.59
N SER A 104 -8.92 -7.64 -2.46
CA SER A 104 -7.66 -8.17 -2.93
C SER A 104 -7.66 -8.33 -4.45
N HIS A 105 -6.49 -8.21 -5.06
CA HIS A 105 -6.32 -8.41 -6.49
C HIS A 105 -4.98 -9.07 -6.81
N ASN A 106 -5.02 -10.10 -7.64
CA ASN A 106 -3.83 -10.77 -8.17
C ASN A 106 -3.40 -10.06 -9.46
N LEU A 107 -2.15 -9.63 -9.52
CA LEU A 107 -1.58 -8.88 -10.64
C LEU A 107 -1.17 -9.77 -11.83
N GLY A 108 -1.23 -11.10 -11.67
CA GLY A 108 -0.82 -12.08 -12.68
C GLY A 108 0.69 -12.16 -12.88
N LYS A 109 1.46 -11.13 -12.54
CA LYS A 109 2.92 -11.09 -12.64
C LYS A 109 3.54 -10.40 -11.43
N PHE A 110 4.75 -10.80 -11.08
CA PHE A 110 5.52 -10.11 -10.03
C PHE A 110 6.03 -8.76 -10.52
N THR A 111 5.81 -7.71 -9.73
CA THR A 111 6.20 -6.35 -10.07
C THR A 111 6.50 -5.49 -8.85
N SER A 112 7.36 -4.49 -9.01
CA SER A 112 7.53 -3.32 -8.13
C SER A 112 7.34 -2.01 -8.90
N SER A 113 6.76 -2.09 -10.11
CA SER A 113 6.47 -0.93 -10.95
C SER A 113 5.51 0.02 -10.26
N THR A 114 5.95 1.26 -10.07
CA THR A 114 5.12 2.32 -9.46
C THR A 114 3.88 2.61 -10.30
N ALA A 115 4.02 2.62 -11.64
CA ALA A 115 2.89 2.89 -12.53
C ALA A 115 1.82 1.81 -12.40
N VAL A 116 2.23 0.53 -12.44
CA VAL A 116 1.31 -0.61 -12.32
C VAL A 116 0.63 -0.61 -10.94
N LEU A 117 1.41 -0.51 -9.86
CA LEU A 117 0.84 -0.59 -8.51
C LEU A 117 -0.12 0.57 -8.20
N VAL A 118 0.19 1.80 -8.62
CA VAL A 118 -0.71 2.94 -8.43
C VAL A 118 -2.01 2.75 -9.21
N GLU A 119 -1.94 2.26 -10.46
CA GLU A 119 -3.12 2.01 -11.28
C GLU A 119 -3.99 0.88 -10.71
N GLU A 120 -3.38 -0.24 -10.31
CA GLU A 120 -4.12 -1.40 -9.80
C GLU A 120 -4.72 -1.14 -8.41
N PHE A 121 -4.03 -0.41 -7.51
CA PHE A 121 -4.63 0.04 -6.27
C PHE A 121 -5.77 1.03 -6.48
N ASP A 122 -5.67 1.94 -7.47
CA ASP A 122 -6.77 2.84 -7.83
C ASP A 122 -8.00 2.07 -8.33
N LYS A 123 -7.81 1.08 -9.19
CA LYS A 123 -8.89 0.20 -9.67
C LYS A 123 -9.51 -0.59 -8.53
N LEU A 124 -8.68 -1.17 -7.67
CA LEU A 124 -9.12 -1.96 -6.51
C LEU A 124 -9.91 -1.09 -5.53
N PHE A 125 -9.44 0.12 -5.22
CA PHE A 125 -10.16 1.07 -4.37
C PHE A 125 -11.53 1.41 -4.95
N ARG A 126 -11.61 1.78 -6.23
CA ARG A 126 -12.88 2.11 -6.89
C ARG A 126 -13.89 0.96 -6.89
N LYS A 127 -13.41 -0.29 -6.94
CA LYS A 127 -14.26 -1.48 -6.90
C LYS A 127 -14.74 -1.81 -5.48
N THR A 128 -13.91 -1.52 -4.46
CA THR A 128 -14.10 -1.96 -3.08
C THR A 128 -14.77 -0.91 -2.21
N ALA A 129 -14.45 0.37 -2.42
CA ALA A 129 -14.93 1.46 -1.58
C ALA A 129 -16.39 1.80 -1.87
N ASN A 130 -17.15 2.09 -0.80
CA ASN A 130 -18.47 2.69 -0.91
C ASN A 130 -18.29 4.20 -1.17
N HIS A 131 -18.91 4.69 -2.26
CA HIS A 131 -18.80 6.08 -2.71
C HIS A 131 -19.45 7.10 -1.79
N ASP A 132 -20.46 6.68 -1.03
CA ASP A 132 -21.29 7.56 -0.20
C ASP A 132 -20.72 7.72 1.22
N LEU A 133 -19.72 6.89 1.59
CA LEU A 133 -19.18 6.85 2.93
C LEU A 133 -17.86 7.62 3.08
N LEU A 134 -17.72 8.29 4.19
CA LEU A 134 -16.49 8.95 4.61
C LEU A 134 -15.48 7.92 5.12
N VAL A 135 -14.28 7.97 4.57
CA VAL A 135 -13.17 7.08 4.92
C VAL A 135 -12.35 7.68 6.06
N ARG A 136 -12.02 6.84 7.06
CA ARG A 136 -11.22 7.23 8.22
C ARG A 136 -9.82 6.64 8.22
N LYS A 137 -9.68 5.41 7.73
CA LYS A 137 -8.39 4.71 7.72
C LYS A 137 -8.26 3.89 6.44
N LEU A 138 -7.06 3.89 5.91
CA LEU A 138 -6.66 3.09 4.75
C LEU A 138 -5.47 2.22 5.14
N ASN A 139 -5.45 0.98 4.65
CA ASN A 139 -4.30 0.10 4.74
C ASN A 139 -4.09 -0.57 3.38
N LEU A 140 -2.90 -0.43 2.83
CA LEU A 140 -2.48 -1.04 1.58
C LEU A 140 -1.41 -2.09 1.89
N CYS A 141 -1.52 -3.26 1.29
CA CYS A 141 -0.57 -4.34 1.48
C CYS A 141 -0.17 -4.94 0.14
N ALA A 142 1.12 -5.09 -0.07
CA ALA A 142 1.73 -5.92 -1.08
C ALA A 142 1.99 -7.30 -0.46
N SER A 143 1.21 -8.31 -0.83
CA SER A 143 1.28 -9.67 -0.30
C SER A 143 2.15 -10.56 -1.18
N PHE A 144 2.60 -11.70 -0.60
CA PHE A 144 3.44 -12.67 -1.31
C PHE A 144 4.67 -12.03 -1.97
N THR A 145 5.35 -11.15 -1.21
CA THR A 145 6.56 -10.51 -1.72
C THR A 145 7.69 -11.52 -1.85
N LEU A 146 8.40 -11.44 -2.97
CA LEU A 146 9.60 -12.22 -3.26
C LEU A 146 10.78 -11.28 -3.52
N ASP A 147 11.98 -11.80 -3.31
CA ASP A 147 13.18 -11.15 -3.82
C ASP A 147 13.15 -11.11 -5.35
N GLU A 148 13.58 -10.01 -5.93
CA GLU A 148 13.54 -9.75 -7.37
C GLU A 148 14.33 -10.81 -8.17
N LYS A 149 15.45 -11.31 -7.63
CA LYS A 149 16.25 -12.35 -8.28
C LYS A 149 15.51 -13.68 -8.28
N THR A 150 14.93 -14.06 -7.14
CA THR A 150 14.11 -15.28 -7.03
C THR A 150 12.90 -15.24 -7.97
N ALA A 151 12.24 -14.09 -8.07
CA ALA A 151 11.11 -13.92 -8.99
C ALA A 151 11.55 -14.03 -10.48
N ALA A 152 12.73 -13.54 -10.82
CA ALA A 152 13.30 -13.65 -12.16
C ALA A 152 13.69 -15.12 -12.50
N GLU A 153 14.26 -15.84 -11.53
CA GLU A 153 14.60 -17.27 -11.68
C GLU A 153 13.33 -18.13 -11.89
N ASN A 154 12.28 -17.87 -11.10
CA ASN A 154 10.99 -18.56 -11.25
C ASN A 154 10.35 -18.29 -12.61
N ARG A 155 10.41 -17.04 -13.11
CA ARG A 155 9.91 -16.68 -14.43
C ARG A 155 10.69 -17.35 -15.56
N ALA A 156 12.00 -17.50 -15.45
CA ALA A 156 12.82 -18.19 -16.43
C ALA A 156 12.52 -19.70 -16.47
N ALA A 157 12.06 -20.29 -15.36
CA ALA A 157 11.63 -21.68 -15.27
C ALA A 157 10.21 -21.92 -15.84
N GLU A 158 9.38 -20.88 -15.90
CA GLU A 158 8.08 -20.96 -16.59
C GLU A 158 8.31 -21.04 -18.09
N GLN A 159 7.83 -22.13 -18.68
CA GLN A 159 7.98 -22.39 -20.11
C GLN A 159 7.35 -21.26 -20.93
N ILE A 160 8.16 -20.53 -21.69
CA ILE A 160 7.68 -19.48 -22.60
C ILE A 160 6.69 -20.13 -23.56
N SER A 161 5.45 -19.66 -23.55
CA SER A 161 4.44 -20.11 -24.52
C SER A 161 4.88 -19.70 -25.92
N PHE A 162 4.86 -20.64 -26.85
CA PHE A 162 5.21 -20.41 -28.25
C PHE A 162 4.26 -19.41 -28.97
N PHE A 163 3.18 -19.00 -28.27
CA PHE A 163 2.15 -18.08 -28.78
C PHE A 163 2.26 -16.67 -28.23
N ASP A 164 3.27 -16.38 -27.38
CA ASP A 164 3.51 -15.00 -26.91
C ASP A 164 4.08 -14.16 -28.08
N ASP A 165 3.40 -13.04 -28.34
CA ASP A 165 3.79 -12.11 -29.39
C ASP A 165 5.12 -11.42 -29.01
N ALA A 166 6.22 -11.85 -29.63
CA ALA A 166 7.57 -11.37 -29.32
C ALA A 166 7.71 -9.83 -29.42
N SER A 167 6.88 -9.18 -30.25
CA SER A 167 6.90 -7.72 -30.44
C SER A 167 6.25 -6.99 -29.25
N ALA A 168 5.18 -7.54 -28.68
CA ALA A 168 4.51 -7.00 -27.50
C ALA A 168 5.40 -7.13 -26.27
N THR A 169 6.10 -8.26 -26.13
CA THR A 169 7.02 -8.55 -25.03
C THR A 169 8.20 -7.58 -25.02
N ALA A 170 8.84 -7.33 -26.18
CA ALA A 170 9.95 -6.39 -26.28
C ALA A 170 9.56 -4.94 -25.92
N SER A 171 8.35 -4.50 -26.33
CA SER A 171 7.83 -3.17 -25.96
C SER A 171 7.56 -3.03 -24.45
N GLU A 172 7.06 -4.09 -23.80
CA GLU A 172 6.85 -4.10 -22.33
C GLU A 172 8.18 -4.11 -21.57
N GLU A 173 9.16 -4.85 -22.04
CA GLU A 173 10.49 -4.90 -21.44
C GLU A 173 11.20 -3.54 -21.52
N GLU A 174 11.12 -2.84 -22.64
CA GLU A 174 11.67 -1.49 -22.79
C GLU A 174 11.01 -0.49 -21.83
N LYS A 175 9.68 -0.52 -21.71
CA LYS A 175 8.92 0.32 -20.77
C LYS A 175 9.33 0.05 -19.33
N THR A 176 9.45 -1.21 -18.97
CA THR A 176 9.86 -1.65 -17.62
C THR A 176 11.28 -1.21 -17.31
N ALA A 177 12.22 -1.37 -18.25
CA ALA A 177 13.60 -0.92 -18.09
C ALA A 177 13.70 0.61 -17.93
N LYS A 178 12.92 1.38 -18.69
CA LYS A 178 12.85 2.84 -18.60
C LYS A 178 12.26 3.31 -17.26
N GLU A 179 11.21 2.64 -16.79
CA GLU A 179 10.62 2.93 -15.49
C GLU A 179 11.60 2.63 -14.35
N ARG A 180 12.29 1.49 -14.41
CA ARG A 180 13.31 1.12 -13.44
C ARG A 180 14.40 2.18 -13.28
N LYS A 181 14.94 2.66 -14.39
CA LYS A 181 15.94 3.76 -14.39
C LYS A 181 15.39 5.02 -13.73
N ARG A 182 14.09 5.31 -13.95
CA ARG A 182 13.42 6.46 -13.30
C ARG A 182 13.29 6.25 -11.79
N GLN A 183 12.88 5.06 -11.35
CA GLN A 183 12.78 4.72 -9.92
C GLN A 183 14.15 4.81 -9.24
N GLU A 184 15.20 4.33 -9.87
CA GLU A 184 16.59 4.46 -9.36
C GLU A 184 16.99 5.92 -9.16
N ALA A 185 16.80 6.76 -10.17
CA ALA A 185 17.11 8.18 -10.08
C ALA A 185 16.30 8.90 -8.99
N VAL A 186 15.01 8.60 -8.87
CA VAL A 186 14.16 9.15 -7.80
C VAL A 186 14.66 8.72 -6.43
N LEU A 187 15.02 7.45 -6.27
CA LEU A 187 15.52 6.90 -5.01
C LEU A 187 16.85 7.56 -4.60
N GLU A 188 17.78 7.73 -5.53
CA GLU A 188 19.06 8.43 -5.29
C GLU A 188 18.84 9.88 -4.85
N ILE A 189 17.96 10.60 -5.53
CA ILE A 189 17.62 11.98 -5.17
C ILE A 189 17.01 12.05 -3.77
N ARG A 190 16.05 11.15 -3.47
CA ARG A 190 15.40 11.08 -2.16
C ARG A 190 16.39 10.73 -1.04
N LYS A 191 17.35 9.85 -1.29
CA LYS A 191 18.42 9.51 -0.33
C LYS A 191 19.35 10.69 -0.06
N LYS A 192 19.69 11.45 -1.09
CA LYS A 192 20.63 12.57 -0.96
C LYS A 192 20.01 13.84 -0.38
N TYR A 193 18.76 14.15 -0.75
CA TYR A 193 18.12 15.44 -0.47
C TYR A 193 16.84 15.31 0.38
N GLY A 194 16.49 14.08 0.81
CA GLY A 194 15.31 13.80 1.63
C GLY A 194 14.08 13.40 0.80
N LYS A 195 13.11 12.77 1.47
CA LYS A 195 11.91 12.20 0.83
C LYS A 195 11.05 13.20 0.06
N ASN A 196 11.09 14.47 0.46
CA ASN A 196 10.34 15.56 -0.17
C ASN A 196 11.09 16.27 -1.32
N ALA A 197 12.32 15.85 -1.63
CA ALA A 197 13.09 16.46 -2.71
C ALA A 197 12.49 16.22 -4.11
N MET A 198 11.77 15.10 -4.27
CA MET A 198 11.06 14.80 -5.50
C MET A 198 9.66 14.28 -5.16
N LEU A 199 8.65 15.09 -5.49
CA LEU A 199 7.23 14.81 -5.30
C LEU A 199 6.54 14.78 -6.65
N LYS A 200 5.44 14.01 -6.75
CA LYS A 200 4.54 14.00 -7.91
C LYS A 200 3.50 15.12 -7.81
N GLY A 201 2.91 15.54 -8.93
CA GLY A 201 1.85 16.57 -8.96
C GLY A 201 0.70 16.28 -8.00
N MET A 202 0.29 15.01 -7.88
CA MET A 202 -0.76 14.58 -6.96
C MET A 202 -0.47 14.92 -5.48
N ASN A 203 0.79 15.03 -5.07
CA ASN A 203 1.16 15.39 -3.69
C ASN A 203 0.93 16.87 -3.35
N PHE A 204 0.50 17.68 -4.32
CA PHE A 204 0.14 19.09 -4.17
C PHE A 204 -1.37 19.34 -4.30
N GLU A 205 -2.15 18.31 -4.58
CA GLU A 205 -3.60 18.42 -4.65
C GLU A 205 -4.23 18.64 -3.27
N GLN A 206 -5.42 19.25 -3.26
CA GLN A 206 -6.14 19.48 -2.01
C GLN A 206 -6.52 18.16 -1.33
N GLY A 207 -6.06 17.99 -0.10
CA GLY A 207 -6.26 16.76 0.67
C GLY A 207 -5.08 15.78 0.61
N ALA A 208 -4.06 16.04 -0.22
CA ALA A 208 -2.84 15.23 -0.25
C ALA A 208 -2.10 15.29 1.09
N THR A 209 -1.58 14.14 1.52
CA THR A 209 -0.89 14.01 2.83
C THR A 209 0.57 13.57 2.70
N GLY A 210 1.01 13.17 1.53
CA GLY A 210 2.33 12.58 1.30
C GLY A 210 3.48 13.47 1.76
N LYS A 211 3.40 14.78 1.48
CA LYS A 211 4.43 15.75 1.88
C LYS A 211 4.57 15.90 3.40
N SER A 212 3.45 15.94 4.12
CA SER A 212 3.44 16.05 5.59
C SER A 212 3.83 14.72 6.24
N ARG A 213 3.40 13.60 5.66
CA ARG A 213 3.73 12.25 6.12
C ARG A 213 5.23 11.95 6.04
N ASN A 214 5.92 12.43 5.02
CA ASN A 214 7.36 12.28 4.88
C ASN A 214 8.17 12.99 5.98
N LYS A 215 7.55 13.92 6.73
CA LYS A 215 8.15 14.62 7.87
C LYS A 215 7.84 13.96 9.21
N GLN A 216 7.08 12.85 9.21
CA GLN A 216 6.73 12.14 10.45
C GLN A 216 7.78 11.07 10.75
N ILE A 217 8.14 10.95 12.02
CA ILE A 217 8.97 9.87 12.55
C ILE A 217 8.06 8.98 13.41
N GLY A 218 7.96 7.69 13.03
CA GLY A 218 7.11 6.73 13.75
C GLY A 218 5.63 7.09 13.83
N GLY A 219 5.12 7.90 12.87
CA GLY A 219 3.72 8.34 12.83
C GLY A 219 3.43 9.63 13.61
N HIS A 220 4.42 10.22 14.28
CA HIS A 220 4.32 11.48 15.02
C HIS A 220 4.98 12.62 14.24
N LYS A 221 4.44 13.84 14.38
CA LYS A 221 5.11 15.06 13.89
C LYS A 221 6.25 15.40 14.84
N GLU A 222 7.38 15.83 14.27
CA GLU A 222 8.42 16.53 15.01
C GLU A 222 7.91 17.85 15.55
#